data_1f7edb3a4645f7f08b4f620798726f63
#
_entry.id   1f7edb3a4645f7f08b4f620798726f63
#
_cell.length_a   1.000
_cell.length_b   1.000
_cell.length_c   1.000
_cell.angle_alpha   90.00
_cell.angle_beta   90.00
_cell.angle_gamma   90.00
#
_symmetry.space_group_name_H-M   'P 1'
#
loop_
_entity.id
_entity.type
_entity.pdbx_description
1 polymer ?
#
loop_
_entity_poly.entity_id
_entity_poly.type
_entity_poly.pdbx_seq_one_letter_code
_entity_poly.pdbx_strand_id
1 'polypeptide(L)'
;MEQMWKFNILIALIFSSSSISAQVDSTWQQKPQLNISGFADVFYVYDFNQPQGTERQAFLFNHNRHNEFNLNLGLVKLDVEHSKYRANFALQTGTYANDNYAAEPGLLKNIFEANIGISLNKKNNLWLDAGVLPSHIGFESAISMDNMTLTRSLLAENSPYFLTGAKLTFNPNDKWEIAGFIVNGWQRIQRLEGNSLPSFGTQVNYSPTEKVTLNWSTFVGIDHPDTTRRMRYFNNVYGQFQITEKFGLIAGFDIGTQQRTKNSSVYDFWLSPVIIGQYTINNNWKTAIRAEYYQDETGIIIPTGTMNGFQTTELSLNIDYSPNQSIICRIEGRWLNSKGQSF
;
A
#
# COMPACT_ATOMS: atom_id res chain seq x y z
N MET A 1 25.16 43.10 3.78
CA MET A 1 26.06 42.01 3.39
C MET A 1 25.98 40.96 4.47
N GLU A 2 25.03 40.05 4.40
CA GLU A 2 24.90 38.92 5.32
C GLU A 2 25.31 37.67 4.56
N GLN A 3 26.42 37.06 4.98
CA GLN A 3 26.91 35.78 4.48
C GLN A 3 26.03 34.68 5.07
N MET A 4 25.17 34.11 4.24
CA MET A 4 24.48 32.85 4.54
C MET A 4 25.48 31.70 4.49
N TRP A 5 25.78 31.10 5.63
CA TRP A 5 26.54 29.86 5.73
C TRP A 5 25.68 28.70 5.23
N LYS A 6 26.02 28.18 4.03
CA LYS A 6 25.45 26.92 3.54
C LYS A 6 26.20 25.78 4.24
N PHE A 7 25.56 25.14 5.20
CA PHE A 7 26.01 23.86 5.75
C PHE A 7 25.70 22.76 4.74
N ASN A 8 26.71 22.35 3.95
CA ASN A 8 26.66 21.11 3.21
C ASN A 8 27.11 19.99 4.16
N ILE A 9 26.17 19.22 4.72
CA ILE A 9 26.50 17.99 5.42
C ILE A 9 26.76 16.93 4.35
N LEU A 10 28.01 16.79 3.97
CA LEU A 10 28.52 15.66 3.21
C LEU A 10 28.77 14.54 4.22
N ILE A 11 27.93 13.54 4.31
CA ILE A 11 28.21 12.31 5.06
C ILE A 11 29.24 11.53 4.24
N ALA A 12 30.51 11.85 4.44
CA ALA A 12 31.61 11.03 3.99
C ALA A 12 31.75 9.87 4.99
N LEU A 13 31.35 8.67 4.59
CA LEU A 13 31.74 7.44 5.28
C LEU A 13 33.24 7.26 5.12
N ILE A 14 34.02 7.79 6.07
CA ILE A 14 35.44 7.54 6.18
C ILE A 14 35.60 6.12 6.69
N PHE A 15 35.88 5.18 5.79
CA PHE A 15 36.44 3.89 6.18
C PHE A 15 37.88 4.11 6.68
N SER A 16 38.05 4.33 7.98
CA SER A 16 39.35 4.17 8.61
C SER A 16 39.65 2.67 8.63
N SER A 17 40.65 2.24 7.87
CA SER A 17 41.23 0.90 7.93
C SER A 17 42.01 0.70 9.22
N SER A 18 41.32 0.54 10.34
CA SER A 18 41.88 -0.12 11.50
C SER A 18 41.80 -1.62 11.21
N SER A 19 42.98 -2.29 11.17
CA SER A 19 43.10 -3.74 11.10
C SER A 19 42.57 -4.35 12.41
N ILE A 20 41.29 -4.31 12.61
CA ILE A 20 40.61 -5.16 13.59
C ILE A 20 40.54 -6.50 12.91
N SER A 21 41.25 -7.51 13.43
CA SER A 21 40.99 -8.92 13.14
C SER A 21 39.58 -9.26 13.67
N ALA A 22 38.58 -8.73 13.03
CA ALA A 22 37.21 -9.13 13.24
C ALA A 22 37.16 -10.57 12.73
N GLN A 23 36.85 -11.50 13.61
CA GLN A 23 36.40 -12.83 13.25
C GLN A 23 35.26 -12.63 12.24
N VAL A 24 35.53 -12.86 10.95
CA VAL A 24 34.55 -12.67 9.87
C VAL A 24 33.39 -13.58 10.24
N ASP A 25 32.26 -12.97 10.54
CA ASP A 25 31.05 -13.70 10.84
C ASP A 25 30.72 -14.54 9.58
N SER A 26 30.90 -15.86 9.67
CA SER A 26 30.75 -16.80 8.57
C SER A 26 29.34 -16.73 7.92
N THR A 27 28.38 -16.16 8.61
CA THR A 27 27.05 -15.89 8.07
C THR A 27 27.08 -14.98 6.85
N TRP A 28 27.97 -14.00 6.75
CA TRP A 28 28.12 -13.12 5.58
C TRP A 28 28.62 -13.83 4.32
N GLN A 29 29.19 -15.03 4.48
CA GLN A 29 29.74 -15.84 3.38
C GLN A 29 28.70 -16.83 2.80
N GLN A 30 27.53 -16.96 3.42
CA GLN A 30 26.45 -17.77 2.90
C GLN A 30 25.95 -17.20 1.58
N LYS A 31 25.58 -18.09 0.65
CA LYS A 31 24.97 -17.62 -0.61
C LYS A 31 23.55 -17.16 -0.36
N PRO A 32 23.11 -16.05 -0.96
CA PRO A 32 21.73 -15.64 -0.88
C PRO A 32 20.84 -16.62 -1.65
N GLN A 33 19.59 -16.71 -1.25
CA GLN A 33 18.53 -17.34 -2.02
C GLN A 33 18.01 -16.32 -3.04
N LEU A 34 17.85 -16.75 -4.28
CA LEU A 34 17.27 -15.94 -5.37
C LEU A 34 15.93 -16.55 -5.75
N ASN A 35 14.87 -15.76 -5.72
CA ASN A 35 13.53 -16.16 -6.14
C ASN A 35 13.09 -15.24 -7.27
N ILE A 36 12.58 -15.84 -8.35
CA ILE A 36 11.95 -15.10 -9.45
C ILE A 36 10.49 -15.51 -9.49
N SER A 37 9.61 -14.52 -9.51
CA SER A 37 8.17 -14.70 -9.58
C SER A 37 7.54 -13.79 -10.62
N GLY A 38 6.31 -14.08 -11.01
CA GLY A 38 5.54 -13.26 -11.92
C GLY A 38 4.06 -13.38 -11.65
N PHE A 39 3.31 -12.35 -12.06
CA PHE A 39 1.88 -12.28 -11.91
C PHE A 39 1.26 -11.58 -13.13
N ALA A 40 0.08 -12.03 -13.56
CA ALA A 40 -0.70 -11.37 -14.59
C ALA A 40 -2.17 -11.40 -14.21
N ASP A 41 -2.80 -10.21 -14.18
CA ASP A 41 -4.20 -9.99 -13.87
C ASP A 41 -4.90 -9.39 -15.08
N VAL A 42 -5.60 -10.24 -15.84
CA VAL A 42 -6.39 -9.86 -17.02
C VAL A 42 -7.86 -9.81 -16.61
N PHE A 43 -8.55 -8.76 -17.01
CA PHE A 43 -9.93 -8.53 -16.59
C PHE A 43 -10.84 -8.05 -17.72
N TYR A 44 -12.14 -8.17 -17.47
CA TYR A 44 -13.21 -7.52 -18.19
C TYR A 44 -14.23 -7.01 -17.16
N VAL A 45 -14.63 -5.74 -17.26
CA VAL A 45 -15.64 -5.13 -16.39
C VAL A 45 -16.73 -4.49 -17.23
N TYR A 46 -17.99 -4.74 -16.85
CA TYR A 46 -19.13 -4.01 -17.37
C TYR A 46 -19.71 -3.13 -16.25
N ASP A 47 -19.65 -1.81 -16.44
CA ASP A 47 -20.23 -0.84 -15.53
C ASP A 47 -21.65 -0.46 -16.04
N PHE A 48 -22.66 -0.77 -15.24
CA PHE A 48 -24.06 -0.56 -15.60
C PHE A 48 -24.46 0.93 -15.64
N ASN A 49 -23.64 1.83 -15.09
CA ASN A 49 -23.82 3.28 -15.23
C ASN A 49 -23.40 3.81 -16.61
N GLN A 50 -22.78 2.96 -17.45
CA GLN A 50 -22.42 3.25 -18.84
C GLN A 50 -21.63 4.57 -18.97
N PRO A 51 -20.43 4.66 -18.42
CA PRO A 51 -19.59 5.84 -18.55
C PRO A 51 -19.40 6.18 -20.04
N GLN A 52 -19.28 7.47 -20.37
CA GLN A 52 -19.15 7.93 -21.76
C GLN A 52 -17.87 7.47 -22.46
N GLY A 53 -16.86 7.03 -21.71
CA GLY A 53 -15.60 6.49 -22.20
C GLY A 53 -15.37 5.06 -21.73
N THR A 54 -14.13 4.61 -21.90
CA THR A 54 -13.69 3.30 -21.37
C THR A 54 -13.23 3.35 -19.92
N GLU A 55 -13.00 4.55 -19.37
CA GLU A 55 -12.59 4.70 -17.96
C GLU A 55 -13.81 4.75 -17.05
N ARG A 56 -13.70 4.07 -15.92
CA ARG A 56 -14.68 4.11 -14.85
C ARG A 56 -14.42 5.32 -13.93
N GLN A 57 -15.08 5.36 -12.80
CA GLN A 57 -14.96 6.47 -11.84
C GLN A 57 -13.52 6.65 -11.35
N ALA A 58 -13.09 7.91 -11.23
CA ALA A 58 -11.71 8.28 -10.93
C ALA A 58 -11.19 7.83 -9.54
N PHE A 59 -12.07 7.39 -8.64
CA PHE A 59 -11.68 6.84 -7.33
C PHE A 59 -11.46 5.32 -7.36
N LEU A 60 -11.63 4.66 -8.52
CA LEU A 60 -11.33 3.25 -8.77
C LEU A 60 -10.05 3.17 -9.59
N PHE A 61 -8.97 2.73 -9.02
CA PHE A 61 -7.67 2.64 -9.68
C PHE A 61 -7.36 1.25 -10.22
N ASN A 62 -8.02 0.22 -9.67
CA ASN A 62 -7.87 -1.15 -10.11
C ASN A 62 -9.08 -1.59 -10.95
N HIS A 63 -8.83 -2.38 -12.01
CA HIS A 63 -9.86 -2.88 -12.92
C HIS A 63 -10.76 -1.75 -13.47
N ASN A 64 -10.16 -0.62 -13.78
CA ASN A 64 -10.85 0.64 -14.04
C ASN A 64 -11.11 0.86 -15.54
N ARG A 65 -11.41 -0.19 -16.31
CA ARG A 65 -11.83 -0.07 -17.72
C ARG A 65 -13.18 -0.71 -17.92
N HIS A 66 -14.05 -0.01 -18.63
CA HIS A 66 -15.42 -0.42 -18.94
C HIS A 66 -15.50 -1.05 -20.31
N ASN A 67 -16.18 -2.21 -20.41
CA ASN A 67 -16.57 -2.89 -21.64
C ASN A 67 -15.40 -3.24 -22.58
N GLU A 68 -14.22 -3.55 -22.02
CA GLU A 68 -13.06 -4.02 -22.76
C GLU A 68 -12.28 -5.07 -21.95
N PHE A 69 -11.55 -5.94 -22.65
CA PHE A 69 -10.53 -6.79 -22.00
C PHE A 69 -9.27 -5.98 -21.82
N ASN A 70 -8.70 -6.01 -20.62
CA ASN A 70 -7.47 -5.28 -20.33
C ASN A 70 -6.59 -6.03 -19.32
N LEU A 71 -5.32 -5.62 -19.22
CA LEU A 71 -4.36 -6.06 -18.22
C LEU A 71 -4.39 -5.07 -17.05
N ASN A 72 -4.85 -5.53 -15.88
CA ASN A 72 -4.77 -4.71 -14.65
C ASN A 72 -3.33 -4.59 -14.18
N LEU A 73 -2.67 -5.72 -13.93
CA LEU A 73 -1.29 -5.78 -13.45
C LEU A 73 -0.53 -6.94 -14.09
N GLY A 74 0.53 -6.62 -14.80
CA GLY A 74 1.58 -7.57 -15.18
C GLY A 74 2.83 -7.27 -14.36
N LEU A 75 3.38 -8.27 -13.66
CA LEU A 75 4.48 -8.12 -12.71
C LEU A 75 5.55 -9.17 -12.94
N VAL A 76 6.82 -8.77 -12.87
CA VAL A 76 7.97 -9.68 -12.71
C VAL A 76 8.79 -9.19 -11.53
N LYS A 77 9.08 -10.09 -10.59
CA LYS A 77 9.78 -9.80 -9.34
C LYS A 77 10.99 -10.69 -9.16
N LEU A 78 12.09 -10.10 -8.70
CA LEU A 78 13.30 -10.74 -8.22
C LEU A 78 13.46 -10.43 -6.73
N ASP A 79 13.51 -11.46 -5.90
CA ASP A 79 13.80 -11.38 -4.47
C ASP A 79 15.18 -11.99 -4.19
N VAL A 80 15.96 -11.29 -3.40
CA VAL A 80 17.26 -11.73 -2.88
C VAL A 80 17.16 -11.82 -1.36
N GLU A 81 17.28 -13.03 -0.83
CA GLU A 81 17.16 -13.29 0.60
C GLU A 81 18.46 -13.83 1.19
N HIS A 82 18.93 -13.18 2.22
CA HIS A 82 20.08 -13.60 3.03
C HIS A 82 19.82 -13.22 4.49
N SER A 83 20.41 -13.95 5.44
CA SER A 83 20.23 -13.69 6.87
C SER A 83 20.69 -12.29 7.31
N LYS A 84 21.54 -11.61 6.54
CA LYS A 84 22.13 -10.29 6.86
C LYS A 84 21.70 -9.17 5.93
N TYR A 85 21.20 -9.49 4.75
CA TYR A 85 20.74 -8.52 3.78
C TYR A 85 19.60 -9.09 2.93
N ARG A 86 18.82 -8.21 2.33
CA ARG A 86 17.74 -8.55 1.40
C ARG A 86 17.61 -7.48 0.34
N ALA A 87 17.12 -7.84 -0.81
CA ALA A 87 16.80 -6.89 -1.87
C ALA A 87 15.60 -7.38 -2.65
N ASN A 88 14.76 -6.46 -3.09
CA ASN A 88 13.61 -6.72 -3.92
C ASN A 88 13.64 -5.78 -5.13
N PHE A 89 13.39 -6.34 -6.29
CA PHE A 89 13.24 -5.56 -7.52
C PHE A 89 12.07 -6.12 -8.33
N ALA A 90 11.07 -5.28 -8.60
CA ALA A 90 9.90 -5.69 -9.36
C ALA A 90 9.51 -4.64 -10.39
N LEU A 91 9.28 -5.11 -11.62
CA LEU A 91 8.76 -4.30 -12.73
C LEU A 91 7.30 -4.62 -12.97
N GLN A 92 6.52 -3.59 -13.28
CA GLN A 92 5.09 -3.69 -13.53
C GLN A 92 4.67 -3.02 -14.83
N THR A 93 3.51 -3.47 -15.33
CA THR A 93 2.78 -2.85 -16.44
C THR A 93 1.28 -3.08 -16.28
N GLY A 94 0.46 -2.37 -17.03
CA GLY A 94 -0.99 -2.49 -17.00
C GLY A 94 -1.69 -1.22 -16.53
N THR A 95 -3.03 -1.29 -16.39
CA THR A 95 -3.84 -0.14 -15.97
C THR A 95 -3.52 0.27 -14.53
N TYR A 96 -3.21 -0.69 -13.64
CA TYR A 96 -2.76 -0.41 -12.29
C TYR A 96 -1.54 0.51 -12.26
N ALA A 97 -0.50 0.21 -13.06
CA ALA A 97 0.71 1.03 -13.13
C ALA A 97 0.40 2.44 -13.65
N ASN A 98 -0.47 2.56 -14.66
CA ASN A 98 -0.84 3.84 -15.22
C ASN A 98 -1.63 4.72 -14.25
N ASP A 99 -2.60 4.14 -13.55
CA ASP A 99 -3.57 4.85 -12.74
C ASP A 99 -3.05 5.14 -11.33
N ASN A 100 -2.50 4.11 -10.63
CA ASN A 100 -1.96 4.29 -9.27
C ASN A 100 -0.64 5.07 -9.24
N TYR A 101 0.15 5.00 -10.31
CA TYR A 101 1.43 5.72 -10.42
C TYR A 101 1.31 6.94 -11.35
N ALA A 102 0.10 7.45 -11.60
CA ALA A 102 -0.15 8.57 -12.51
C ALA A 102 0.69 9.82 -12.19
N ALA A 103 0.97 10.04 -10.91
CA ALA A 103 1.77 11.17 -10.43
C ALA A 103 3.28 11.02 -10.64
N GLU A 104 3.76 9.82 -11.03
CA GLU A 104 5.18 9.56 -11.22
C GLU A 104 5.60 9.78 -12.66
N PRO A 105 6.78 10.40 -12.92
CA PRO A 105 7.24 10.66 -14.27
C PRO A 105 7.88 9.43 -14.93
N GLY A 106 7.67 9.31 -16.24
CA GLY A 106 8.39 8.38 -17.12
C GLY A 106 8.36 6.93 -16.66
N LEU A 107 9.51 6.29 -16.64
CA LEU A 107 9.68 4.87 -16.30
C LEU A 107 9.46 4.56 -14.81
N LEU A 108 9.39 5.54 -13.94
CA LEU A 108 9.10 5.30 -12.50
C LEU A 108 7.73 4.65 -12.29
N LYS A 109 6.78 4.86 -13.19
CA LYS A 109 5.47 4.16 -13.18
C LYS A 109 5.60 2.63 -13.28
N ASN A 110 6.69 2.16 -13.87
CA ASN A 110 6.94 0.73 -14.07
C ASN A 110 7.72 0.09 -12.92
N ILE A 111 8.12 0.85 -11.90
CA ILE A 111 8.77 0.31 -10.69
C ILE A 111 7.69 -0.03 -9.66
N PHE A 112 7.41 -1.32 -9.51
CA PHE A 112 6.49 -1.80 -8.46
C PHE A 112 7.17 -1.80 -7.09
N GLU A 113 8.41 -2.30 -7.05
CA GLU A 113 9.23 -2.42 -5.85
C GLU A 113 10.72 -2.31 -6.24
N ALA A 114 11.51 -1.58 -5.47
CA ALA A 114 12.96 -1.50 -5.66
C ALA A 114 13.60 -1.07 -4.33
N ASN A 115 13.99 -2.04 -3.51
CA ASN A 115 14.56 -1.76 -2.19
C ASN A 115 15.65 -2.74 -1.81
N ILE A 116 16.47 -2.29 -0.86
CA ILE A 116 17.50 -3.09 -0.22
C ILE A 116 17.38 -2.96 1.30
N GLY A 117 17.72 -4.02 2.01
CA GLY A 117 17.69 -4.05 3.46
C GLY A 117 18.94 -4.72 4.06
N ILE A 118 19.29 -4.27 5.25
CA ILE A 118 20.41 -4.82 6.03
C ILE A 118 19.96 -5.07 7.46
N SER A 119 20.39 -6.22 8.01
CA SER A 119 20.21 -6.51 9.42
C SER A 119 21.23 -5.72 10.26
N LEU A 120 20.74 -4.96 11.23
CA LEU A 120 21.57 -4.09 12.09
C LEU A 120 22.12 -4.80 13.32
N ASN A 121 21.71 -6.06 13.59
CA ASN A 121 22.17 -6.79 14.76
C ASN A 121 22.42 -8.28 14.49
N LYS A 122 23.06 -8.95 15.45
CA LYS A 122 23.39 -10.37 15.33
C LYS A 122 22.17 -11.30 15.37
N LYS A 123 21.08 -10.87 16.02
CA LYS A 123 19.84 -11.64 16.13
C LYS A 123 18.96 -11.60 14.86
N ASN A 124 19.30 -10.73 13.92
CA ASN A 124 18.55 -10.50 12.67
C ASN A 124 17.08 -10.11 12.91
N ASN A 125 16.82 -9.40 14.02
CA ASN A 125 15.49 -8.93 14.38
C ASN A 125 15.35 -7.40 14.34
N LEU A 126 16.41 -6.70 13.87
CA LEU A 126 16.40 -5.25 13.62
C LEU A 126 16.93 -5.02 12.20
N TRP A 127 16.07 -4.46 11.34
CA TRP A 127 16.35 -4.27 9.92
C TRP A 127 16.18 -2.81 9.51
N LEU A 128 17.08 -2.35 8.65
CA LEU A 128 16.94 -1.08 7.93
C LEU A 128 16.78 -1.39 6.44
N ASP A 129 15.64 -1.01 5.88
CA ASP A 129 15.34 -1.11 4.46
C ASP A 129 15.24 0.29 3.85
N ALA A 130 15.62 0.45 2.58
CA ALA A 130 15.52 1.72 1.86
C ALA A 130 15.22 1.49 0.38
N GLY A 131 14.40 2.38 -0.20
CA GLY A 131 14.00 2.35 -1.60
C GLY A 131 12.51 2.51 -1.81
N VAL A 132 11.98 1.96 -2.91
CA VAL A 132 10.54 1.84 -3.19
C VAL A 132 10.05 0.59 -2.47
N LEU A 133 9.23 0.80 -1.45
CA LEU A 133 8.74 -0.22 -0.51
C LEU A 133 7.23 -0.42 -0.70
N PRO A 134 6.69 -1.61 -0.47
CA PRO A 134 5.26 -1.78 -0.25
C PRO A 134 4.78 -0.88 0.89
N SER A 135 3.57 -0.36 0.78
CA SER A 135 2.98 0.44 1.86
C SER A 135 2.79 -0.39 3.12
N HIS A 136 2.90 0.27 4.27
CA HIS A 136 2.54 -0.30 5.57
C HIS A 136 1.06 -0.05 5.92
N ILE A 137 0.32 0.62 5.04
CA ILE A 137 -1.08 0.98 5.24
C ILE A 137 -1.95 -0.02 4.49
N GLY A 138 -3.00 -0.51 5.15
CA GLY A 138 -3.97 -1.40 4.56
C GLY A 138 -3.61 -2.89 4.65
N PHE A 139 -4.57 -3.71 4.28
CA PHE A 139 -4.50 -5.18 4.32
C PHE A 139 -4.70 -5.82 2.93
N GLU A 140 -5.04 -5.03 1.91
CA GLU A 140 -5.24 -5.51 0.54
C GLU A 140 -4.00 -5.25 -0.33
N SER A 141 -3.60 -6.28 -1.05
CA SER A 141 -2.45 -6.25 -1.95
C SER A 141 -2.82 -5.69 -3.32
N ALA A 142 -1.87 -5.09 -4.02
CA ALA A 142 -1.98 -4.78 -5.44
C ALA A 142 -2.11 -6.06 -6.30
N ILE A 143 -1.59 -7.18 -5.82
CA ILE A 143 -1.75 -8.49 -6.44
C ILE A 143 -3.12 -9.04 -6.04
N SER A 144 -4.08 -9.05 -6.98
CA SER A 144 -5.47 -9.42 -6.68
C SER A 144 -5.62 -10.85 -6.14
N MET A 145 -4.73 -11.75 -6.49
CA MET A 145 -4.71 -13.13 -6.02
C MET A 145 -4.55 -13.26 -4.49
N ASP A 146 -3.92 -12.28 -3.85
CA ASP A 146 -3.68 -12.27 -2.39
C ASP A 146 -4.90 -11.75 -1.61
N ASN A 147 -5.93 -11.22 -2.28
CA ASN A 147 -7.08 -10.62 -1.65
C ASN A 147 -8.28 -11.58 -1.57
N MET A 148 -9.17 -11.35 -0.60
CA MET A 148 -10.41 -12.12 -0.46
C MET A 148 -11.43 -11.82 -1.56
N THR A 149 -11.38 -10.62 -2.19
CA THR A 149 -12.25 -10.17 -3.29
C THR A 149 -11.42 -9.82 -4.52
N LEU A 150 -12.00 -9.85 -5.73
CA LEU A 150 -11.33 -9.49 -6.97
C LEU A 150 -10.91 -8.01 -6.95
N THR A 151 -11.88 -7.12 -6.72
CA THR A 151 -11.62 -5.68 -6.62
C THR A 151 -11.25 -5.30 -5.19
N ARG A 152 -10.55 -4.17 -5.02
CA ARG A 152 -10.21 -3.64 -3.69
C ARG A 152 -11.39 -2.88 -3.11
N SER A 153 -11.40 -2.78 -1.79
CA SER A 153 -12.27 -1.87 -1.07
C SER A 153 -12.00 -0.41 -1.44
N LEU A 154 -12.99 0.47 -1.26
CA LEU A 154 -12.80 1.92 -1.40
C LEU A 154 -11.69 2.44 -0.48
N LEU A 155 -11.56 1.82 0.72
CA LEU A 155 -10.48 2.06 1.66
C LEU A 155 -9.11 1.84 1.00
N ALA A 156 -8.89 0.68 0.40
CA ALA A 156 -7.62 0.31 -0.20
C ALA A 156 -7.36 1.05 -1.53
N GLU A 157 -8.39 1.28 -2.36
CA GLU A 157 -8.26 2.07 -3.59
C GLU A 157 -7.74 3.48 -3.31
N ASN A 158 -8.08 4.05 -2.16
CA ASN A 158 -7.81 5.45 -1.83
C ASN A 158 -6.81 5.63 -0.69
N SER A 159 -5.96 4.63 -0.46
CA SER A 159 -4.80 4.64 0.44
C SER A 159 -3.53 4.22 -0.29
N PRO A 160 -2.32 4.53 0.23
CA PRO A 160 -1.08 4.22 -0.48
C PRO A 160 -0.81 2.73 -0.63
N TYR A 161 -0.46 2.29 -1.85
CA TYR A 161 0.06 0.95 -2.14
C TYR A 161 1.58 0.87 -2.04
N PHE A 162 2.28 1.99 -2.25
CA PHE A 162 3.73 2.06 -2.19
C PHE A 162 4.18 3.33 -1.49
N LEU A 163 5.37 3.28 -0.92
CA LEU A 163 6.04 4.40 -0.29
C LEU A 163 7.53 4.35 -0.63
N THR A 164 8.18 5.48 -0.77
CA THR A 164 9.62 5.52 -1.01
C THR A 164 10.33 6.24 0.11
N GLY A 165 11.34 5.59 0.67
CA GLY A 165 12.09 6.14 1.79
C GLY A 165 12.90 5.08 2.52
N ALA A 166 12.96 5.21 3.85
CA ALA A 166 13.61 4.27 4.74
C ALA A 166 12.60 3.72 5.77
N LYS A 167 12.75 2.43 6.07
CA LYS A 167 11.97 1.66 7.06
C LYS A 167 12.91 1.03 8.06
N LEU A 168 12.72 1.29 9.34
CA LEU A 168 13.37 0.57 10.44
C LEU A 168 12.37 -0.41 11.02
N THR A 169 12.67 -1.71 10.98
CA THR A 169 11.79 -2.78 11.49
C THR A 169 12.45 -3.48 12.67
N PHE A 170 11.70 -3.67 13.74
CA PHE A 170 12.10 -4.44 14.92
C PHE A 170 11.08 -5.54 15.22
N ASN A 171 11.55 -6.79 15.25
CA ASN A 171 10.79 -7.97 15.60
C ASN A 171 11.26 -8.49 16.96
N PRO A 172 10.67 -8.05 18.09
CA PRO A 172 11.10 -8.50 19.43
C PRO A 172 10.91 -10.02 19.60
N ASN A 173 9.91 -10.59 18.96
CA ASN A 173 9.63 -12.02 18.87
C ASN A 173 8.72 -12.29 17.66
N ASP A 174 8.31 -13.56 17.45
CA ASP A 174 7.53 -14.01 16.29
C ASP A 174 6.08 -13.48 16.26
N LYS A 175 5.62 -12.81 17.32
CA LYS A 175 4.26 -12.27 17.41
C LYS A 175 4.18 -10.77 17.09
N TRP A 176 5.28 -10.06 17.15
CA TRP A 176 5.32 -8.61 17.03
C TRP A 176 6.24 -8.15 15.92
N GLU A 177 5.74 -7.31 15.05
CA GLU A 177 6.54 -6.47 14.17
C GLU A 177 6.24 -5.00 14.47
N ILE A 178 7.27 -4.21 14.74
CA ILE A 178 7.17 -2.77 14.99
C ILE A 178 8.05 -2.07 13.97
N ALA A 179 7.51 -1.11 13.22
CA ALA A 179 8.27 -0.38 12.23
C ALA A 179 8.06 1.12 12.31
N GLY A 180 9.10 1.87 11.97
CA GLY A 180 9.08 3.32 11.76
C GLY A 180 9.55 3.66 10.36
N PHE A 181 8.95 4.69 9.76
CA PHE A 181 9.17 5.09 8.38
C PHE A 181 9.51 6.56 8.26
N ILE A 182 10.43 6.87 7.34
CA ILE A 182 10.66 8.22 6.82
C ILE A 182 10.52 8.12 5.31
N VAL A 183 9.53 8.83 4.73
CA VAL A 183 9.12 8.65 3.34
C VAL A 183 8.93 9.98 2.60
N ASN A 184 8.91 9.92 1.28
CA ASN A 184 8.80 11.08 0.39
C ASN A 184 7.42 11.76 0.40
N GLY A 185 6.36 11.06 0.81
CA GLY A 185 4.99 11.59 0.82
C GLY A 185 3.94 10.47 0.80
N TRP A 186 2.71 10.85 0.56
CA TRP A 186 1.57 9.95 0.41
C TRP A 186 1.58 9.33 -0.99
N GLN A 187 1.97 8.06 -1.11
CA GLN A 187 2.10 7.34 -2.40
C GLN A 187 3.00 8.07 -3.41
N ARG A 188 4.29 8.31 -3.03
CA ARG A 188 5.25 9.03 -3.87
C ARG A 188 6.57 8.27 -3.99
N ILE A 189 7.02 8.05 -5.24
CA ILE A 189 8.41 7.69 -5.52
C ILE A 189 9.25 8.97 -5.48
N GLN A 190 8.87 9.98 -6.24
CA GLN A 190 9.52 11.28 -6.18
C GLN A 190 8.76 12.21 -5.23
N ARG A 191 9.50 12.94 -4.41
CA ARG A 191 8.91 13.99 -3.60
C ARG A 191 8.31 15.07 -4.51
N LEU A 192 7.13 15.57 -4.11
CA LEU A 192 6.49 16.67 -4.83
C LEU A 192 7.41 17.90 -4.87
N GLU A 193 7.49 18.53 -6.03
CA GLU A 193 8.28 19.75 -6.22
C GLU A 193 7.84 20.85 -5.25
N GLY A 194 8.81 21.53 -4.66
CA GLY A 194 8.57 22.57 -3.63
C GLY A 194 8.16 22.04 -2.26
N ASN A 195 8.15 20.72 -2.04
CA ASN A 195 7.94 20.11 -0.73
C ASN A 195 9.29 19.77 -0.09
N SER A 196 9.66 20.47 0.99
CA SER A 196 10.93 20.30 1.70
C SER A 196 10.89 19.28 2.85
N LEU A 197 9.69 18.90 3.33
CA LEU A 197 9.54 18.04 4.51
C LEU A 197 9.34 16.57 4.13
N PRO A 198 10.05 15.64 4.78
CA PRO A 198 9.70 14.22 4.71
C PRO A 198 8.39 13.96 5.45
N SER A 199 7.76 12.84 5.13
CA SER A 199 6.63 12.29 5.88
C SER A 199 7.10 11.14 6.76
N PHE A 200 6.32 10.83 7.80
CA PHE A 200 6.65 9.82 8.80
C PHE A 200 5.49 8.83 8.93
N GLY A 201 5.82 7.60 9.25
CA GLY A 201 4.84 6.56 9.54
C GLY A 201 5.31 5.64 10.65
N THR A 202 4.36 4.94 11.26
CA THR A 202 4.64 3.83 12.17
C THR A 202 3.72 2.67 11.84
N GLN A 203 4.15 1.46 12.17
CA GLN A 203 3.34 0.25 12.08
C GLN A 203 3.59 -0.62 13.29
N VAL A 204 2.53 -1.19 13.82
CA VAL A 204 2.55 -2.24 14.82
C VAL A 204 1.68 -3.38 14.33
N ASN A 205 2.30 -4.51 14.02
CA ASN A 205 1.61 -5.77 13.74
C ASN A 205 1.72 -6.69 14.96
N TYR A 206 0.59 -7.26 15.35
CA TYR A 206 0.52 -8.24 16.42
C TYR A 206 -0.23 -9.48 15.97
N SER A 207 0.49 -10.60 15.89
CA SER A 207 -0.04 -11.91 15.50
C SER A 207 0.07 -12.87 16.70
N PRO A 208 -0.90 -12.84 17.63
CA PRO A 208 -0.86 -13.73 18.82
C PRO A 208 -0.88 -15.21 18.44
N THR A 209 -1.50 -15.54 17.34
CA THR A 209 -1.57 -16.88 16.73
C THR A 209 -1.51 -16.77 15.22
N GLU A 210 -1.32 -17.88 14.51
CA GLU A 210 -1.38 -17.95 13.04
C GLU A 210 -2.77 -17.60 12.46
N LYS A 211 -3.81 -17.57 13.30
CA LYS A 211 -5.20 -17.30 12.90
C LYS A 211 -5.63 -15.85 13.10
N VAL A 212 -4.81 -15.03 13.74
CA VAL A 212 -5.16 -13.66 14.10
C VAL A 212 -4.00 -12.72 13.80
N THR A 213 -4.26 -11.70 13.02
CA THR A 213 -3.35 -10.57 12.82
C THR A 213 -4.09 -9.28 13.14
N LEU A 214 -3.50 -8.45 13.98
CA LEU A 214 -3.98 -7.10 14.29
C LEU A 214 -2.93 -6.10 13.83
N ASN A 215 -3.35 -5.04 13.16
CA ASN A 215 -2.47 -3.98 12.68
C ASN A 215 -2.94 -2.61 13.14
N TRP A 216 -1.98 -1.76 13.45
CA TRP A 216 -2.16 -0.33 13.55
C TRP A 216 -1.02 0.37 12.81
N SER A 217 -1.39 1.15 11.79
CA SER A 217 -0.47 1.92 10.97
C SER A 217 -0.82 3.40 11.03
N THR A 218 0.19 4.26 10.97
CA THR A 218 0.01 5.72 10.99
C THR A 218 0.75 6.38 9.83
N PHE A 219 0.30 7.57 9.45
CA PHE A 219 1.03 8.47 8.58
C PHE A 219 0.87 9.91 9.09
N VAL A 220 1.99 10.65 9.12
CA VAL A 220 2.03 12.08 9.40
C VAL A 220 2.90 12.75 8.35
N GLY A 221 2.33 13.66 7.58
CA GLY A 221 3.10 14.28 6.51
C GLY A 221 2.32 15.33 5.74
N ILE A 222 2.85 15.63 4.58
CA ILE A 222 2.27 16.62 3.66
C ILE A 222 2.36 16.09 2.23
N ASP A 223 1.37 16.45 1.43
CA ASP A 223 1.31 16.14 -0.01
C ASP A 223 1.05 17.41 -0.82
N HIS A 224 1.63 18.52 -0.37
CA HIS A 224 1.53 19.84 -0.97
C HIS A 224 2.89 20.54 -0.96
N PRO A 225 3.16 21.50 -1.89
CA PRO A 225 4.31 22.39 -1.80
C PRO A 225 4.32 23.18 -0.50
N ASP A 226 5.49 23.63 -0.05
CA ASP A 226 5.64 24.41 1.19
C ASP A 226 4.81 25.70 1.22
N THR A 227 4.54 26.26 0.06
CA THR A 227 3.70 27.47 -0.09
C THR A 227 2.25 27.24 0.30
N THR A 228 1.73 26.05 0.04
CA THR A 228 0.33 25.64 0.30
C THR A 228 0.24 24.47 1.27
N ARG A 229 1.26 24.24 2.08
CA ARG A 229 1.40 23.12 3.02
C ARG A 229 0.13 22.89 3.83
N ARG A 230 -0.31 21.63 3.89
CA ARG A 230 -1.42 21.15 4.72
C ARG A 230 -0.97 19.88 5.41
N MET A 231 -0.89 19.91 6.73
CA MET A 231 -0.53 18.72 7.51
C MET A 231 -1.65 17.69 7.44
N ARG A 232 -1.26 16.43 7.17
CA ARG A 232 -2.12 15.25 7.15
C ARG A 232 -1.72 14.31 8.26
N TYR A 233 -2.72 13.81 8.99
CA TYR A 233 -2.58 12.77 10.00
C TYR A 233 -3.53 11.64 9.67
N PHE A 234 -3.04 10.42 9.72
CA PHE A 234 -3.81 9.26 9.29
C PHE A 234 -3.54 8.05 10.18
N ASN A 235 -4.58 7.26 10.40
CA ASN A 235 -4.52 5.98 11.08
C ASN A 235 -5.29 4.93 10.26
N ASN A 236 -4.68 3.77 10.12
CA ASN A 236 -5.28 2.56 9.61
C ASN A 236 -5.23 1.50 10.71
N VAL A 237 -6.38 0.92 11.02
CA VAL A 237 -6.49 -0.20 11.97
C VAL A 237 -7.23 -1.34 11.30
N TYR A 238 -6.68 -2.55 11.37
CA TYR A 238 -7.41 -3.72 10.90
C TYR A 238 -7.11 -4.97 11.72
N GLY A 239 -8.04 -5.92 11.64
CA GLY A 239 -7.87 -7.28 12.12
C GLY A 239 -8.20 -8.29 11.03
N GLN A 240 -7.37 -9.32 10.91
CA GLN A 240 -7.60 -10.49 10.07
C GLN A 240 -7.77 -11.70 10.98
N PHE A 241 -8.84 -12.45 10.77
CA PHE A 241 -9.24 -13.55 11.65
C PHE A 241 -9.59 -14.80 10.84
N GLN A 242 -8.90 -15.90 11.06
CA GLN A 242 -9.34 -17.21 10.61
C GLN A 242 -10.24 -17.83 11.67
N ILE A 243 -11.55 -17.58 11.57
CA ILE A 243 -12.56 -17.94 12.59
C ILE A 243 -12.73 -19.47 12.64
N THR A 244 -12.80 -20.11 11.47
CA THR A 244 -12.82 -21.56 11.34
C THR A 244 -11.87 -21.97 10.22
N GLU A 245 -11.69 -23.27 9.95
CA GLU A 245 -10.88 -23.72 8.80
C GLU A 245 -11.43 -23.25 7.44
N LYS A 246 -12.72 -22.92 7.39
CA LYS A 246 -13.41 -22.51 6.15
C LYS A 246 -13.78 -21.02 6.11
N PHE A 247 -13.81 -20.35 7.25
CA PHE A 247 -14.30 -18.97 7.31
C PHE A 247 -13.24 -18.00 7.83
N GLY A 248 -12.86 -17.07 6.97
CA GLY A 248 -11.99 -15.95 7.26
C GLY A 248 -12.76 -14.63 7.31
N LEU A 249 -12.34 -13.71 8.15
CA LEU A 249 -12.91 -12.39 8.34
C LEU A 249 -11.83 -11.33 8.37
N ILE A 250 -12.05 -10.22 7.69
CA ILE A 250 -11.26 -8.99 7.82
C ILE A 250 -12.19 -7.87 8.25
N ALA A 251 -11.76 -7.08 9.22
CA ALA A 251 -12.40 -5.83 9.60
C ALA A 251 -11.34 -4.73 9.60
N GLY A 252 -11.58 -3.67 8.83
CA GLY A 252 -10.65 -2.55 8.64
C GLY A 252 -11.32 -1.20 8.86
N PHE A 253 -10.53 -0.24 9.30
CA PHE A 253 -10.98 1.13 9.50
C PHE A 253 -9.85 2.11 9.25
N ASP A 254 -10.10 3.04 8.34
CA ASP A 254 -9.26 4.20 8.07
C ASP A 254 -9.89 5.46 8.62
N ILE A 255 -9.06 6.31 9.22
CA ILE A 255 -9.44 7.67 9.59
C ILE A 255 -8.27 8.61 9.38
N GLY A 256 -8.50 9.70 8.69
CA GLY A 256 -7.51 10.72 8.49
C GLY A 256 -8.07 12.14 8.62
N THR A 257 -7.17 13.06 8.88
CA THR A 257 -7.47 14.50 8.93
C THR A 257 -6.41 15.27 8.16
N GLN A 258 -6.82 16.36 7.53
CA GLN A 258 -5.91 17.28 6.84
C GLN A 258 -6.26 18.72 7.15
N GLN A 259 -5.25 19.56 7.36
CA GLN A 259 -5.47 21.00 7.49
C GLN A 259 -6.22 21.53 6.28
N ARG A 260 -7.25 22.35 6.51
CA ARG A 260 -8.05 22.98 5.45
C ARG A 260 -7.21 23.92 4.58
N THR A 261 -6.37 24.70 5.22
CA THR A 261 -5.39 25.60 4.57
C THR A 261 -4.10 25.62 5.37
N LYS A 262 -3.03 26.16 4.80
CA LYS A 262 -1.74 26.33 5.50
C LYS A 262 -1.92 27.14 6.79
N ASN A 263 -1.35 26.60 7.88
CA ASN A 263 -1.39 27.18 9.23
C ASN A 263 -2.81 27.31 9.84
N SER A 264 -3.81 26.69 9.25
CA SER A 264 -5.16 26.64 9.81
C SER A 264 -5.21 25.75 11.05
N SER A 265 -5.99 26.14 12.05
CA SER A 265 -6.39 25.27 13.16
C SER A 265 -7.60 24.40 12.81
N VAL A 266 -8.22 24.63 11.65
CA VAL A 266 -9.36 23.83 11.16
C VAL A 266 -8.84 22.67 10.34
N TYR A 267 -9.34 21.47 10.64
CA TYR A 267 -9.06 20.25 9.93
C TYR A 267 -10.34 19.67 9.34
N ASP A 268 -10.23 19.19 8.12
CA ASP A 268 -11.22 18.34 7.49
C ASP A 268 -10.84 16.88 7.71
N PHE A 269 -11.81 15.94 7.64
CA PHE A 269 -11.55 14.53 7.91
C PHE A 269 -12.23 13.62 6.88
N TRP A 270 -11.71 12.42 6.75
CA TRP A 270 -12.33 11.30 6.04
C TRP A 270 -12.25 10.04 6.90
N LEU A 271 -13.13 9.09 6.62
CA LEU A 271 -13.11 7.78 7.26
C LEU A 271 -13.66 6.71 6.32
N SER A 272 -13.22 5.46 6.55
CA SER A 272 -13.68 4.31 5.77
C SER A 272 -13.66 3.04 6.60
N PRO A 273 -14.79 2.58 7.15
CA PRO A 273 -14.94 1.23 7.69
C PRO A 273 -15.19 0.21 6.59
N VAL A 274 -14.64 -0.99 6.73
CA VAL A 274 -14.86 -2.13 5.84
C VAL A 274 -14.88 -3.44 6.61
N ILE A 275 -15.71 -4.36 6.16
CA ILE A 275 -15.75 -5.74 6.61
C ILE A 275 -15.81 -6.67 5.40
N ILE A 276 -14.96 -7.72 5.42
CA ILE A 276 -14.91 -8.73 4.35
C ILE A 276 -14.96 -10.11 5.00
N GLY A 277 -15.91 -10.92 4.58
CA GLY A 277 -16.01 -12.32 4.99
C GLY A 277 -15.77 -13.24 3.80
N GLN A 278 -14.88 -14.22 3.93
CA GLN A 278 -14.63 -15.23 2.90
C GLN A 278 -14.93 -16.62 3.41
N TYR A 279 -15.65 -17.41 2.61
CA TYR A 279 -15.98 -18.80 2.91
C TYR A 279 -15.37 -19.75 1.87
N THR A 280 -14.60 -20.74 2.33
CA THR A 280 -14.04 -21.81 1.52
C THR A 280 -15.07 -22.92 1.39
N ILE A 281 -15.69 -23.05 0.21
CA ILE A 281 -16.68 -24.08 -0.09
C ILE A 281 -15.97 -25.44 -0.17
N ASN A 282 -14.92 -25.51 -0.96
CA ASN A 282 -14.03 -26.66 -1.10
C ASN A 282 -12.63 -26.21 -1.59
N ASN A 283 -11.75 -27.14 -1.96
CA ASN A 283 -10.36 -26.85 -2.36
C ASN A 283 -10.24 -25.93 -3.59
N ASN A 284 -11.26 -25.88 -4.43
CA ASN A 284 -11.23 -25.10 -5.67
C ASN A 284 -12.13 -23.86 -5.63
N TRP A 285 -13.13 -23.82 -4.75
CA TRP A 285 -14.15 -22.78 -4.74
C TRP A 285 -14.17 -22.00 -3.43
N LYS A 286 -14.15 -20.68 -3.55
CA LYS A 286 -14.35 -19.75 -2.45
C LYS A 286 -15.40 -18.71 -2.84
N THR A 287 -16.03 -18.12 -1.85
CA THR A 287 -16.91 -16.96 -2.02
C THR A 287 -16.59 -15.92 -0.95
N ALA A 288 -16.76 -14.66 -1.27
CA ALA A 288 -16.54 -13.58 -0.33
C ALA A 288 -17.63 -12.51 -0.47
N ILE A 289 -17.93 -11.86 0.65
CA ILE A 289 -18.82 -10.71 0.72
C ILE A 289 -18.05 -9.56 1.35
N ARG A 290 -18.17 -8.36 0.78
CA ARG A 290 -17.66 -7.11 1.34
C ARG A 290 -18.79 -6.14 1.56
N ALA A 291 -18.76 -5.46 2.71
CA ALA A 291 -19.59 -4.30 3.00
C ALA A 291 -18.67 -3.17 3.50
N GLU A 292 -18.82 -1.99 2.94
CA GLU A 292 -18.01 -0.83 3.29
C GLU A 292 -18.75 0.49 3.17
N TYR A 293 -18.21 1.50 3.82
CA TYR A 293 -18.64 2.88 3.71
C TYR A 293 -17.42 3.78 3.60
N TYR A 294 -17.48 4.80 2.76
CA TYR A 294 -16.45 5.82 2.66
C TYR A 294 -17.08 7.21 2.79
N GLN A 295 -16.48 8.05 3.63
CA GLN A 295 -16.90 9.43 3.82
C GLN A 295 -15.70 10.37 3.67
N ASP A 296 -15.81 11.30 2.72
CA ASP A 296 -14.88 12.40 2.48
C ASP A 296 -15.68 13.61 1.97
N GLU A 297 -16.33 14.32 2.88
CA GLU A 297 -17.25 15.42 2.54
C GLU A 297 -16.56 16.60 1.89
N THR A 298 -15.28 16.78 2.15
CA THR A 298 -14.52 17.95 1.67
C THR A 298 -13.58 17.63 0.52
N GLY A 299 -13.55 16.36 0.08
CA GLY A 299 -12.73 15.93 -1.05
C GLY A 299 -11.22 15.97 -0.77
N ILE A 300 -10.81 15.54 0.42
CA ILE A 300 -9.38 15.48 0.79
C ILE A 300 -8.66 14.44 -0.05
N ILE A 301 -9.27 13.27 -0.19
CA ILE A 301 -8.74 12.11 -0.92
C ILE A 301 -9.51 11.93 -2.23
N ILE A 302 -10.86 11.99 -2.18
CA ILE A 302 -11.75 11.76 -3.32
C ILE A 302 -12.53 13.05 -3.64
N PRO A 303 -11.98 13.98 -4.43
CA PRO A 303 -12.67 15.18 -4.82
C PRO A 303 -13.78 14.87 -5.85
N THR A 304 -15.03 15.11 -5.50
CA THR A 304 -16.20 14.90 -6.39
C THR A 304 -16.70 16.15 -7.07
N GLY A 305 -16.36 17.34 -6.53
CA GLY A 305 -16.93 18.60 -6.98
C GLY A 305 -18.40 18.82 -6.59
N THR A 306 -19.01 17.89 -5.83
CA THR A 306 -20.39 17.98 -5.35
C THR A 306 -20.47 18.61 -3.96
N MET A 307 -21.62 19.19 -3.59
CA MET A 307 -21.82 19.81 -2.27
C MET A 307 -21.78 18.81 -1.11
N ASN A 308 -22.07 17.54 -1.36
CA ASN A 308 -22.07 16.47 -0.35
C ASN A 308 -20.70 15.75 -0.25
N GLY A 309 -19.74 16.10 -1.12
CA GLY A 309 -18.48 15.39 -1.23
C GLY A 309 -18.68 13.91 -1.59
N PHE A 310 -17.77 13.05 -1.17
CA PHE A 310 -17.85 11.61 -1.37
C PHE A 310 -18.41 10.92 -0.12
N GLN A 311 -19.63 10.38 -0.22
CA GLN A 311 -20.28 9.60 0.82
C GLN A 311 -20.92 8.37 0.18
N THR A 312 -20.25 7.23 0.21
CA THR A 312 -20.61 6.06 -0.57
C THR A 312 -20.66 4.81 0.29
N THR A 313 -21.76 4.07 0.22
CA THR A 313 -21.88 2.70 0.74
C THR A 313 -21.65 1.73 -0.40
N GLU A 314 -20.94 0.64 -0.12
CA GLU A 314 -20.72 -0.43 -1.08
C GLU A 314 -21.04 -1.80 -0.50
N LEU A 315 -21.57 -2.66 -1.36
CA LEU A 315 -21.73 -4.10 -1.14
C LEU A 315 -21.16 -4.85 -2.34
N SER A 316 -20.40 -5.92 -2.12
CA SER A 316 -19.97 -6.82 -3.19
C SER A 316 -20.10 -8.29 -2.82
N LEU A 317 -20.27 -9.11 -3.85
CA LEU A 317 -20.25 -10.57 -3.78
C LEU A 317 -19.24 -11.09 -4.79
N ASN A 318 -18.31 -11.88 -4.34
CA ASN A 318 -17.22 -12.45 -5.14
C ASN A 318 -17.29 -13.99 -5.12
N ILE A 319 -17.01 -14.62 -6.25
CA ILE A 319 -16.86 -16.07 -6.39
C ILE A 319 -15.54 -16.36 -7.08
N ASP A 320 -14.75 -17.23 -6.48
CA ASP A 320 -13.44 -17.67 -6.96
C ASP A 320 -13.46 -19.14 -7.36
N TYR A 321 -12.83 -19.44 -8.48
CA TYR A 321 -12.49 -20.78 -8.90
C TYR A 321 -11.00 -20.91 -9.13
N SER A 322 -10.33 -21.76 -8.36
CA SER A 322 -8.89 -22.04 -8.46
C SER A 322 -8.68 -23.48 -8.90
N PRO A 323 -8.41 -23.74 -10.20
CA PRO A 323 -8.10 -25.09 -10.67
C PRO A 323 -6.80 -25.64 -10.08
N ASN A 324 -5.86 -24.77 -9.71
CA ASN A 324 -4.62 -25.06 -9.02
C ASN A 324 -4.14 -23.83 -8.22
N GLN A 325 -2.96 -23.91 -7.60
CA GLN A 325 -2.42 -22.82 -6.77
C GLN A 325 -1.93 -21.60 -7.56
N SER A 326 -1.76 -21.71 -8.86
CA SER A 326 -1.19 -20.64 -9.70
C SER A 326 -2.24 -19.91 -10.55
N ILE A 327 -3.48 -20.42 -10.62
CA ILE A 327 -4.54 -19.87 -11.46
C ILE A 327 -5.78 -19.65 -10.60
N ILE A 328 -6.36 -18.48 -10.72
CA ILE A 328 -7.64 -18.12 -10.12
C ILE A 328 -8.52 -17.42 -11.16
N CYS A 329 -9.75 -17.89 -11.33
CA CYS A 329 -10.80 -17.24 -12.10
C CYS A 329 -11.78 -16.63 -11.12
N ARG A 330 -12.10 -15.35 -11.28
CA ARG A 330 -12.91 -14.58 -10.32
C ARG A 330 -14.06 -13.88 -11.02
N ILE A 331 -15.20 -13.83 -10.35
CA ILE A 331 -16.35 -13.02 -10.75
C ILE A 331 -16.82 -12.25 -9.51
N GLU A 332 -16.97 -10.93 -9.65
CA GLU A 332 -17.47 -10.06 -8.59
C GLU A 332 -18.59 -9.17 -9.12
N GLY A 333 -19.71 -9.16 -8.41
CA GLY A 333 -20.75 -8.15 -8.53
C GLY A 333 -20.56 -7.10 -7.44
N ARG A 334 -20.55 -5.82 -7.83
CA ARG A 334 -20.29 -4.69 -6.94
C ARG A 334 -21.41 -3.65 -7.09
N TRP A 335 -21.98 -3.24 -5.97
CA TRP A 335 -23.02 -2.22 -5.92
C TRP A 335 -22.55 -1.07 -5.05
N LEU A 336 -22.59 0.14 -5.63
CA LEU A 336 -22.23 1.37 -4.95
C LEU A 336 -23.45 2.29 -4.90
N ASN A 337 -23.65 2.95 -3.77
CA ASN A 337 -24.69 3.95 -3.59
C ASN A 337 -24.09 5.19 -2.92
N SER A 338 -24.09 6.29 -3.65
CA SER A 338 -23.53 7.57 -3.21
C SER A 338 -24.60 8.61 -2.92
N LYS A 339 -24.39 9.39 -1.86
CA LYS A 339 -25.29 10.48 -1.42
C LYS A 339 -25.12 11.73 -2.28
N GLY A 340 -25.01 11.72 -3.50
CA GLY A 340 -24.84 12.94 -4.28
C GLY A 340 -24.54 12.74 -5.73
N GLN A 341 -24.95 11.61 -6.29
CA GLN A 341 -24.69 11.28 -7.70
C GLN A 341 -23.20 11.50 -8.07
N SER A 342 -22.30 10.87 -7.33
CA SER A 342 -20.85 10.93 -7.63
C SER A 342 -20.46 10.07 -8.83
N PHE A 343 -21.43 9.32 -9.38
CA PHE A 343 -21.32 8.45 -10.56
C PHE A 343 -22.69 7.99 -11.05
#